data_965d29ebbc19436e358278c9623969fd
#
_entry.id   965d29ebbc19436e358278c9623969fd
#
_cell.length_a   1.000
_cell.length_b   1.000
_cell.length_c   1.000
_cell.angle_alpha   90.00
_cell.angle_beta   90.00
_cell.angle_gamma   90.00
#
_symmetry.space_group_name_H-M   'P 1'
#
loop_
_entity.id
_entity.type
_entity.pdbx_description
1 polymer ?
#
loop_
_entity_poly.entity_id
_entity_poly.type
_entity_poly.pdbx_seq_one_letter_code
_entity_poly.pdbx_strand_id
1 'polypeptide(L)'
;MLNYLKKEANKTVTENGAVTHITTESDCLDLFATIGALRRESDQEIEARFIRAYTENRDIAMKLLFFARDIRGGLGERRVFKVILNWLAKNEPQSVRKNLTYVAEYGRFDDLLCLMGTPCEKEMLSVLKEQFEKDRLSLENSGEVSLLAKWLPSVNASNAQTVRNAKKIAKHFGLSDASYRKALVALRRQIRIIENNLREKDYTFDYSKQPSKAMYKYRKAFMRNDSERYGDFLKKVSTGEEKLHADTLAPYELVEPYLSYHGSSDSTFMRKITEQEKDSLNATWASLPKFETKENVIAVIDTSGSMYWDAKPLPASVALSLGLYFAENNTGIYKNHFIEFSRKPQLIEIKGETFVDRLRYVASFNEVANTNIEAVFDLILKSAVENNVPQEELPAKLIIISDMEFDCCVENAKMSNFNNAKAKFEANGYKLPEIVFWNVASRNRQQPVTKNEQGVVLVSGCTPRLFSMVESGNMNPYAFMLEVIENERYAKIVA
;
A
#
# COMPACT_ATOMS: atom_id res chain seq x y z
N MET A 1 -4.59 -39.21 11.95
CA MET A 1 -3.51 -39.45 10.99
C MET A 1 -3.53 -38.44 9.84
N LEU A 2 -4.60 -38.36 9.01
CA LEU A 2 -4.64 -37.46 7.85
C LEU A 2 -4.36 -35.99 8.20
N ASN A 3 -4.96 -35.45 9.27
CA ASN A 3 -4.74 -34.05 9.70
C ASN A 3 -3.28 -33.80 10.11
N TYR A 4 -2.63 -34.77 10.75
CA TYR A 4 -1.20 -34.65 11.07
C TYR A 4 -0.33 -34.67 9.83
N LEU A 5 -0.62 -35.55 8.85
CA LEU A 5 0.08 -35.58 7.59
C LEU A 5 -0.09 -34.27 6.80
N LYS A 6 -1.30 -33.70 6.79
CA LYS A 6 -1.54 -32.38 6.16
C LYS A 6 -0.74 -31.27 6.84
N LYS A 7 -0.70 -31.24 8.18
CA LYS A 7 0.09 -30.24 8.93
C LYS A 7 1.59 -30.37 8.61
N GLU A 8 2.11 -31.60 8.60
CA GLU A 8 3.52 -31.81 8.25
C GLU A 8 3.81 -31.46 6.78
N ALA A 9 2.91 -31.81 5.85
CA ALA A 9 3.05 -31.46 4.43
C ALA A 9 2.95 -29.94 4.17
N ASN A 10 2.33 -29.16 5.07
CA ASN A 10 2.22 -27.69 4.96
C ASN A 10 3.42 -26.96 5.58
N LYS A 11 4.38 -27.64 6.14
CA LYS A 11 5.59 -27.00 6.69
C LYS A 11 6.61 -26.70 5.60
N THR A 12 7.25 -25.56 5.71
CA THR A 12 8.39 -25.13 4.90
C THR A 12 9.33 -24.26 5.75
N VAL A 13 10.32 -23.64 5.13
CA VAL A 13 11.20 -22.70 5.79
C VAL A 13 11.27 -21.39 5.00
N THR A 14 11.52 -20.28 5.69
CA THR A 14 11.85 -18.99 5.07
C THR A 14 13.22 -19.05 4.39
N GLU A 15 13.60 -18.02 3.63
CA GLU A 15 14.97 -17.92 3.08
C GLU A 15 16.03 -17.99 4.18
N ASN A 16 15.73 -17.50 5.38
CA ASN A 16 16.62 -17.48 6.53
C ASN A 16 16.44 -18.69 7.47
N GLY A 17 15.68 -19.70 7.04
CA GLY A 17 15.58 -21.01 7.68
C GLY A 17 14.55 -21.15 8.81
N ALA A 18 13.73 -20.13 9.10
CA ALA A 18 12.63 -20.26 10.06
C ALA A 18 11.54 -21.20 9.57
N VAL A 19 11.03 -22.07 10.44
CA VAL A 19 9.89 -22.94 10.13
C VAL A 19 8.63 -22.08 9.95
N THR A 20 7.95 -22.29 8.85
CA THR A 20 6.76 -21.56 8.44
C THR A 20 5.80 -22.48 7.66
N HIS A 21 4.74 -21.93 7.05
CA HIS A 21 3.75 -22.71 6.31
C HIS A 21 3.85 -22.42 4.80
N ILE A 22 3.62 -23.44 3.98
CA ILE A 22 3.54 -23.28 2.52
C ILE A 22 2.33 -22.39 2.15
N THR A 23 1.23 -22.52 2.90
CA THR A 23 -0.03 -21.81 2.69
C THR A 23 -0.76 -21.63 4.02
N THR A 24 -1.64 -20.63 4.10
CA THR A 24 -2.59 -20.48 5.22
C THR A 24 -3.68 -21.55 5.26
N GLU A 25 -3.71 -22.51 4.33
CA GLU A 25 -4.81 -23.43 4.02
C GLU A 25 -6.05 -22.73 3.40
N SER A 26 -5.86 -21.53 2.81
CA SER A 26 -6.81 -20.83 1.96
C SER A 26 -6.05 -19.99 0.93
N ASP A 27 -6.24 -20.29 -0.34
CA ASP A 27 -5.60 -19.54 -1.43
C ASP A 27 -6.12 -18.09 -1.53
N CYS A 28 -7.37 -17.84 -1.11
CA CYS A 28 -7.91 -16.48 -0.99
C CYS A 28 -7.19 -15.69 0.10
N LEU A 29 -6.94 -16.28 1.25
CA LEU A 29 -6.19 -15.62 2.33
C LEU A 29 -4.72 -15.45 1.97
N ASP A 30 -4.09 -16.43 1.30
CA ASP A 30 -2.72 -16.30 0.80
C ASP A 30 -2.59 -15.13 -0.17
N LEU A 31 -3.60 -14.93 -1.04
CA LEU A 31 -3.65 -13.77 -1.94
C LEU A 31 -3.82 -12.47 -1.15
N PHE A 32 -4.75 -12.40 -0.18
CA PHE A 32 -4.97 -11.22 0.64
C PHE A 32 -3.69 -10.80 1.40
N ALA A 33 -3.01 -11.77 2.00
CA ALA A 33 -1.78 -11.58 2.77
C ALA A 33 -0.58 -11.09 1.91
N THR A 34 -0.68 -11.16 0.58
CA THR A 34 0.44 -10.86 -0.32
C THR A 34 0.12 -9.86 -1.42
N ILE A 35 -1.14 -9.68 -1.82
CA ILE A 35 -1.52 -8.90 -3.02
C ILE A 35 -1.02 -7.44 -3.01
N GLY A 36 -0.88 -6.83 -1.83
CA GLY A 36 -0.32 -5.49 -1.66
C GLY A 36 1.22 -5.42 -1.74
N ALA A 37 1.88 -6.58 -1.76
CA ALA A 37 3.34 -6.72 -1.73
C ALA A 37 3.92 -7.35 -3.02
N LEU A 38 3.10 -7.56 -4.07
CA LEU A 38 3.48 -8.24 -5.32
C LEU A 38 4.05 -7.31 -6.41
N ARG A 39 4.42 -6.08 -6.07
CA ARG A 39 4.83 -5.08 -7.08
C ARG A 39 6.04 -5.48 -7.91
N ARG A 40 6.88 -6.39 -7.40
CA ARG A 40 8.10 -6.88 -8.04
C ARG A 40 7.95 -8.20 -8.76
N GLU A 41 6.93 -8.96 -8.39
CA GLU A 41 6.72 -10.29 -8.92
C GLU A 41 6.47 -10.27 -10.43
N SER A 42 6.85 -11.36 -11.09
CA SER A 42 6.56 -11.54 -12.51
C SER A 42 5.06 -11.56 -12.77
N ASP A 43 4.63 -11.24 -13.99
CA ASP A 43 3.22 -11.30 -14.36
C ASP A 43 2.67 -12.71 -14.16
N GLN A 44 3.47 -13.75 -14.47
CA GLN A 44 3.11 -15.16 -14.29
C GLN A 44 2.90 -15.53 -12.82
N GLU A 45 3.73 -15.00 -11.90
CA GLU A 45 3.58 -15.26 -10.47
C GLU A 45 2.33 -14.58 -9.91
N ILE A 46 2.06 -13.33 -10.32
CA ILE A 46 0.85 -12.60 -9.96
C ILE A 46 -0.40 -13.36 -10.44
N GLU A 47 -0.40 -13.80 -11.71
CA GLU A 47 -1.48 -14.58 -12.29
C GLU A 47 -1.67 -15.91 -11.54
N ALA A 48 -0.60 -16.65 -11.26
CA ALA A 48 -0.66 -17.93 -10.58
C ALA A 48 -1.29 -17.83 -9.17
N ARG A 49 -0.92 -16.82 -8.38
CA ARG A 49 -1.53 -16.59 -7.06
C ARG A 49 -3.01 -16.23 -7.18
N PHE A 50 -3.37 -15.40 -8.15
CA PHE A 50 -4.77 -15.06 -8.38
C PHE A 50 -5.60 -16.25 -8.85
N ILE A 51 -5.09 -17.07 -9.78
CA ILE A 51 -5.77 -18.26 -10.30
C ILE A 51 -6.12 -19.21 -9.17
N ARG A 52 -5.23 -19.45 -8.23
CA ARG A 52 -5.46 -20.32 -7.06
C ARG A 52 -6.62 -19.78 -6.24
N ALA A 53 -6.59 -18.50 -5.86
CA ALA A 53 -7.67 -17.84 -5.11
C ALA A 53 -9.00 -17.86 -5.88
N TYR A 54 -8.97 -17.60 -7.19
CA TYR A 54 -10.15 -17.63 -8.06
C TYR A 54 -10.75 -19.04 -8.19
N THR A 55 -9.91 -20.08 -8.15
CA THR A 55 -10.35 -21.48 -8.15
C THR A 55 -10.99 -21.86 -6.83
N GLU A 56 -10.49 -21.37 -5.69
CA GLU A 56 -11.08 -21.58 -4.37
C GLU A 56 -12.44 -20.88 -4.24
N ASN A 57 -12.47 -19.57 -4.53
CA ASN A 57 -13.70 -18.77 -4.48
C ASN A 57 -13.63 -17.58 -5.42
N ARG A 58 -14.44 -17.64 -6.49
CA ARG A 58 -14.44 -16.63 -7.56
C ARG A 58 -14.84 -15.24 -7.05
N ASP A 59 -15.90 -15.14 -6.27
CA ASP A 59 -16.42 -13.85 -5.79
C ASP A 59 -15.45 -13.21 -4.79
N ILE A 60 -14.89 -13.97 -3.85
CA ILE A 60 -13.85 -13.47 -2.93
C ILE A 60 -12.65 -12.98 -3.72
N ALA A 61 -12.14 -13.75 -4.69
CA ALA A 61 -11.00 -13.35 -5.51
C ALA A 61 -11.26 -12.07 -6.31
N MET A 62 -12.48 -11.88 -6.85
CA MET A 62 -12.87 -10.64 -7.53
C MET A 62 -12.91 -9.46 -6.56
N LYS A 63 -13.47 -9.62 -5.36
CA LYS A 63 -13.47 -8.57 -4.32
C LYS A 63 -12.03 -8.22 -3.91
N LEU A 64 -11.16 -9.22 -3.71
CA LEU A 64 -9.73 -9.02 -3.43
C LEU A 64 -9.03 -8.22 -4.54
N LEU A 65 -9.33 -8.51 -5.81
CA LEU A 65 -8.78 -7.75 -6.94
C LEU A 65 -9.19 -6.28 -6.90
N PHE A 66 -10.47 -5.99 -6.64
CA PHE A 66 -10.95 -4.61 -6.55
C PHE A 66 -10.47 -3.90 -5.29
N PHE A 67 -10.39 -4.60 -4.15
CA PHE A 67 -9.75 -4.10 -2.93
C PHE A 67 -8.27 -3.73 -3.18
N ALA A 68 -7.53 -4.60 -3.86
CA ALA A 68 -6.14 -4.30 -4.21
C ALA A 68 -6.02 -3.01 -5.05
N ARG A 69 -6.96 -2.77 -5.97
CA ARG A 69 -6.93 -1.58 -6.84
C ARG A 69 -7.45 -0.30 -6.18
N ASP A 70 -8.37 -0.42 -5.27
CA ASP A 70 -9.10 0.71 -4.71
C ASP A 70 -8.16 1.78 -4.12
N ILE A 71 -8.19 2.97 -4.75
CA ILE A 71 -7.36 4.12 -4.36
C ILE A 71 -7.92 4.88 -3.16
N ARG A 72 -9.15 4.61 -2.73
CA ARG A 72 -9.83 5.31 -1.62
C ARG A 72 -9.99 4.43 -0.38
N GLY A 73 -10.40 3.19 -0.54
CA GLY A 73 -10.71 2.27 0.56
C GLY A 73 -9.81 1.03 0.62
N GLY A 74 -8.88 0.86 -0.33
CA GLY A 74 -8.02 -0.31 -0.43
C GLY A 74 -6.53 0.03 -0.57
N LEU A 75 -5.80 -0.85 -1.26
CA LEU A 75 -4.33 -0.82 -1.32
C LEU A 75 -3.76 0.13 -2.39
N GLY A 76 -4.53 0.49 -3.42
CA GLY A 76 -4.09 1.36 -4.52
C GLY A 76 -3.12 0.69 -5.51
N GLU A 77 -3.07 -0.66 -5.54
CA GLU A 77 -2.18 -1.44 -6.40
C GLU A 77 -2.63 -1.37 -7.87
N ARG A 78 -1.76 -0.83 -8.73
CA ARG A 78 -2.13 -0.59 -10.12
C ARG A 78 -1.63 -1.69 -11.06
N ARG A 79 -0.36 -2.08 -10.93
CA ARG A 79 0.23 -3.09 -11.82
C ARG A 79 -0.43 -4.44 -11.62
N VAL A 80 -0.53 -4.90 -10.38
CA VAL A 80 -1.15 -6.16 -10.00
C VAL A 80 -2.58 -6.25 -10.55
N PHE A 81 -3.38 -5.20 -10.35
CA PHE A 81 -4.73 -5.12 -10.88
C PHE A 81 -4.78 -5.30 -12.41
N LYS A 82 -3.91 -4.59 -13.16
CA LYS A 82 -3.90 -4.65 -14.63
C LYS A 82 -3.47 -6.02 -15.17
N VAL A 83 -2.49 -6.65 -14.54
CA VAL A 83 -2.03 -8.00 -14.90
C VAL A 83 -3.19 -8.99 -14.75
N ILE A 84 -3.83 -9.01 -13.58
CA ILE A 84 -4.93 -9.90 -13.28
C ILE A 84 -6.15 -9.60 -14.17
N LEU A 85 -6.51 -8.34 -14.35
CA LEU A 85 -7.64 -7.95 -15.19
C LEU A 85 -7.45 -8.36 -16.66
N ASN A 86 -6.21 -8.26 -17.16
CA ASN A 86 -5.87 -8.72 -18.52
C ASN A 86 -5.97 -10.25 -18.64
N TRP A 87 -5.50 -11.00 -17.62
CA TRP A 87 -5.64 -12.44 -17.56
C TRP A 87 -7.13 -12.85 -17.53
N LEU A 88 -7.93 -12.24 -16.66
CA LEU A 88 -9.38 -12.49 -16.58
C LEU A 88 -10.08 -12.23 -17.90
N ALA A 89 -9.74 -11.14 -18.58
CA ALA A 89 -10.36 -10.80 -19.87
C ALA A 89 -10.12 -11.86 -20.96
N LYS A 90 -9.03 -12.60 -20.86
CA LYS A 90 -8.68 -13.71 -21.81
C LYS A 90 -9.32 -15.03 -21.43
N ASN A 91 -9.39 -15.33 -20.14
CA ASN A 91 -9.74 -16.65 -19.62
C ASN A 91 -11.15 -16.70 -19.02
N GLU A 92 -11.60 -15.63 -18.37
CA GLU A 92 -12.89 -15.52 -17.67
C GLU A 92 -13.60 -14.19 -18.04
N PRO A 93 -13.88 -13.93 -19.33
CA PRO A 93 -14.36 -12.63 -19.81
C PRO A 93 -15.69 -12.19 -19.19
N GLN A 94 -16.53 -13.12 -18.74
CA GLN A 94 -17.82 -12.78 -18.12
C GLN A 94 -17.63 -12.06 -16.78
N SER A 95 -16.67 -12.49 -15.96
CA SER A 95 -16.34 -11.82 -14.69
C SER A 95 -15.84 -10.39 -14.92
N VAL A 96 -15.11 -10.14 -16.03
CA VAL A 96 -14.71 -8.80 -16.40
C VAL A 96 -15.91 -7.95 -16.84
N ARG A 97 -16.77 -8.49 -17.72
CA ARG A 97 -17.95 -7.77 -18.26
C ARG A 97 -18.89 -7.27 -17.18
N LYS A 98 -19.14 -8.08 -16.15
CA LYS A 98 -20.00 -7.71 -15.01
C LYS A 98 -19.46 -6.51 -14.22
N ASN A 99 -18.15 -6.27 -14.25
CA ASN A 99 -17.47 -5.30 -13.41
C ASN A 99 -16.85 -4.11 -14.17
N LEU A 100 -16.96 -4.05 -15.49
CA LEU A 100 -16.30 -3.02 -16.33
C LEU A 100 -16.60 -1.59 -15.89
N THR A 101 -17.84 -1.29 -15.55
CA THR A 101 -18.28 0.05 -15.14
C THR A 101 -17.68 0.51 -13.82
N TYR A 102 -17.28 -0.44 -12.96
CA TYR A 102 -16.69 -0.15 -11.65
C TYR A 102 -15.18 0.09 -11.70
N VAL A 103 -14.49 -0.31 -12.78
CA VAL A 103 -13.01 -0.18 -12.85
C VAL A 103 -12.55 1.25 -12.62
N ALA A 104 -13.20 2.24 -13.22
CA ALA A 104 -12.85 3.65 -13.06
C ALA A 104 -13.21 4.21 -11.68
N GLU A 105 -14.22 3.64 -11.01
CA GLU A 105 -14.64 4.05 -9.67
C GLU A 105 -13.61 3.67 -8.60
N TYR A 106 -13.06 2.45 -8.65
CA TYR A 106 -12.02 1.99 -7.72
C TYR A 106 -10.63 2.44 -8.14
N GLY A 107 -10.42 2.69 -9.43
CA GLY A 107 -9.15 3.06 -10.01
C GLY A 107 -9.20 4.32 -10.86
N ARG A 108 -8.92 4.15 -12.14
CA ARG A 108 -8.87 5.22 -13.13
C ARG A 108 -9.35 4.69 -14.49
N PHE A 109 -9.81 5.58 -15.36
CA PHE A 109 -10.23 5.21 -16.72
C PHE A 109 -9.10 4.56 -17.55
N ASP A 110 -7.84 4.91 -17.33
CA ASP A 110 -6.71 4.28 -18.05
C ASP A 110 -6.41 2.85 -17.61
N ASP A 111 -7.00 2.38 -16.51
CA ASP A 111 -6.91 0.98 -16.11
C ASP A 111 -7.71 0.08 -17.06
N LEU A 112 -8.81 0.59 -17.64
CA LEU A 112 -9.58 -0.10 -18.68
C LEU A 112 -8.75 -0.37 -19.96
N LEU A 113 -7.77 0.47 -20.26
CA LEU A 113 -6.98 0.36 -21.50
C LEU A 113 -6.11 -0.92 -21.56
N CYS A 114 -5.88 -1.62 -20.45
CA CYS A 114 -5.23 -2.93 -20.48
C CYS A 114 -6.06 -4.01 -21.18
N LEU A 115 -7.35 -3.76 -21.39
CA LEU A 115 -8.28 -4.65 -22.10
C LEU A 115 -8.24 -4.52 -23.62
N MET A 116 -7.43 -3.59 -24.17
CA MET A 116 -7.23 -3.49 -25.61
C MET A 116 -6.61 -4.78 -26.18
N GLY A 117 -7.23 -5.32 -27.22
CA GLY A 117 -6.82 -6.59 -27.85
C GLY A 117 -7.29 -7.85 -27.11
N THR A 118 -8.13 -7.73 -26.09
CA THR A 118 -8.74 -8.87 -25.38
C THR A 118 -10.18 -9.12 -25.86
N PRO A 119 -10.79 -10.27 -25.50
CA PRO A 119 -12.22 -10.54 -25.76
C PRO A 119 -13.20 -9.52 -25.16
N CYS A 120 -12.76 -8.68 -24.21
CA CYS A 120 -13.58 -7.64 -23.57
C CYS A 120 -13.37 -6.24 -24.19
N GLU A 121 -12.59 -6.12 -25.29
CA GLU A 121 -12.28 -4.82 -25.90
C GLU A 121 -13.53 -4.05 -26.32
N LYS A 122 -14.49 -4.72 -26.95
CA LYS A 122 -15.69 -4.07 -27.49
C LYS A 122 -16.54 -3.46 -26.38
N GLU A 123 -16.81 -4.21 -25.33
CA GLU A 123 -17.60 -3.77 -24.18
C GLU A 123 -16.87 -2.66 -23.41
N MET A 124 -15.57 -2.79 -23.23
CA MET A 124 -14.74 -1.74 -22.63
C MET A 124 -14.81 -0.43 -23.43
N LEU A 125 -14.68 -0.50 -24.75
CA LEU A 125 -14.82 0.68 -25.62
C LEU A 125 -16.21 1.30 -25.53
N SER A 126 -17.26 0.49 -25.35
CA SER A 126 -18.64 0.98 -25.17
C SER A 126 -18.80 1.73 -23.84
N VAL A 127 -18.22 1.23 -22.74
CA VAL A 127 -18.18 1.94 -21.44
C VAL A 127 -17.46 3.28 -21.57
N LEU A 128 -16.30 3.32 -22.25
CA LEU A 128 -15.58 4.57 -22.49
C LEU A 128 -16.39 5.54 -23.35
N LYS A 129 -17.11 5.04 -24.37
CA LYS A 129 -17.97 5.86 -25.24
C LYS A 129 -19.12 6.47 -24.46
N GLU A 130 -19.82 5.68 -23.66
CA GLU A 130 -20.94 6.17 -22.84
C GLU A 130 -20.49 7.32 -21.92
N GLN A 131 -19.36 7.16 -21.23
CA GLN A 131 -18.83 8.23 -20.39
C GLN A 131 -18.37 9.44 -21.22
N PHE A 132 -17.77 9.21 -22.39
CA PHE A 132 -17.36 10.29 -23.28
C PHE A 132 -18.53 11.13 -23.78
N GLU A 133 -19.65 10.50 -24.14
CA GLU A 133 -20.86 11.24 -24.56
C GLU A 133 -21.51 11.99 -23.38
N LYS A 134 -21.51 11.40 -22.17
CA LYS A 134 -21.93 12.11 -20.95
C LYS A 134 -21.08 13.37 -20.70
N ASP A 135 -19.76 13.24 -20.81
CA ASP A 135 -18.84 14.36 -20.63
C ASP A 135 -19.03 15.45 -21.70
N ARG A 136 -19.29 15.07 -22.95
CA ARG A 136 -19.58 16.03 -24.04
C ARG A 136 -20.87 16.81 -23.78
N LEU A 137 -21.93 16.12 -23.42
CA LEU A 137 -23.20 16.74 -23.08
C LEU A 137 -23.08 17.68 -21.88
N SER A 138 -22.35 17.26 -20.86
CA SER A 138 -22.06 18.09 -19.69
C SER A 138 -21.25 19.35 -20.06
N LEU A 139 -20.27 19.22 -20.96
CA LEU A 139 -19.49 20.35 -21.45
C LEU A 139 -20.35 21.38 -22.19
N GLU A 140 -21.30 20.92 -23.07
CA GLU A 140 -22.24 21.76 -23.80
C GLU A 140 -23.14 22.57 -22.85
N ASN A 141 -23.46 21.99 -21.68
CA ASN A 141 -24.25 22.64 -20.63
C ASN A 141 -23.38 23.37 -19.57
N SER A 142 -22.09 23.59 -19.84
CA SER A 142 -21.14 24.20 -18.90
C SER A 142 -21.03 23.49 -17.55
N GLY A 143 -21.35 22.20 -17.50
CA GLY A 143 -21.29 21.35 -16.32
C GLY A 143 -19.90 20.74 -16.08
N GLU A 144 -19.81 19.96 -15.02
CA GLU A 144 -18.59 19.23 -14.68
C GLU A 144 -18.38 18.03 -15.58
N VAL A 145 -17.14 17.77 -15.96
CA VAL A 145 -16.74 16.62 -16.76
C VAL A 145 -15.88 15.67 -15.96
N SER A 146 -15.94 14.39 -16.28
CA SER A 146 -15.11 13.37 -15.63
C SER A 146 -13.62 13.50 -16.02
N LEU A 147 -12.78 12.71 -15.36
CA LEU A 147 -11.35 12.64 -15.71
C LEU A 147 -11.08 11.75 -16.94
N LEU A 148 -12.08 11.24 -17.64
CA LEU A 148 -11.90 10.35 -18.78
C LEU A 148 -10.94 10.96 -19.82
N ALA A 149 -11.20 12.19 -20.26
CA ALA A 149 -10.40 12.84 -21.29
C ALA A 149 -8.92 13.05 -20.88
N LYS A 150 -8.62 13.16 -19.58
CA LYS A 150 -7.24 13.19 -19.08
C LYS A 150 -6.50 11.89 -19.41
N TRP A 151 -7.18 10.76 -19.35
CA TRP A 151 -6.58 9.43 -19.46
C TRP A 151 -6.69 8.80 -20.85
N LEU A 152 -7.60 9.28 -21.69
CA LEU A 152 -7.70 8.79 -23.06
C LEU A 152 -6.42 9.11 -23.87
N PRO A 153 -5.93 8.14 -24.70
CA PRO A 153 -4.75 8.34 -25.52
C PRO A 153 -5.01 9.37 -26.62
N SER A 154 -3.96 10.11 -26.99
CA SER A 154 -4.03 11.11 -28.07
C SER A 154 -3.56 10.53 -29.39
N VAL A 155 -4.21 10.92 -30.49
CA VAL A 155 -3.81 10.53 -31.85
C VAL A 155 -2.46 11.14 -32.28
N ASN A 156 -1.98 12.14 -31.58
CA ASN A 156 -0.70 12.83 -31.82
C ASN A 156 0.38 12.42 -30.79
N ALA A 157 0.21 11.31 -30.07
CA ALA A 157 1.22 10.85 -29.14
C ALA A 157 2.49 10.41 -29.88
N SER A 158 3.65 10.50 -29.23
CA SER A 158 4.93 10.03 -29.76
C SER A 158 5.02 8.50 -29.85
N ASN A 159 4.34 7.78 -28.96
CA ASN A 159 4.34 6.32 -28.93
C ASN A 159 3.35 5.75 -29.95
N ALA A 160 3.82 4.91 -30.85
CA ALA A 160 3.03 4.32 -31.94
C ALA A 160 1.86 3.45 -31.43
N GLN A 161 2.03 2.71 -30.32
CA GLN A 161 0.95 1.92 -29.75
C GLN A 161 -0.14 2.80 -29.15
N THR A 162 0.25 3.89 -28.50
CA THR A 162 -0.70 4.90 -27.98
C THR A 162 -1.53 5.51 -29.12
N VAL A 163 -0.91 5.82 -30.23
CA VAL A 163 -1.61 6.33 -31.44
C VAL A 163 -2.58 5.28 -32.00
N ARG A 164 -2.15 4.03 -32.14
CA ARG A 164 -3.03 2.93 -32.58
C ARG A 164 -4.27 2.80 -31.68
N ASN A 165 -4.06 2.81 -30.38
CA ASN A 165 -5.17 2.74 -29.42
C ASN A 165 -6.11 3.95 -29.54
N ALA A 166 -5.56 5.17 -29.67
CA ALA A 166 -6.36 6.38 -29.85
C ALA A 166 -7.23 6.33 -31.11
N LYS A 167 -6.67 5.86 -32.24
CA LYS A 167 -7.42 5.70 -33.50
C LYS A 167 -8.53 4.64 -33.40
N LYS A 168 -8.27 3.51 -32.70
CA LYS A 168 -9.28 2.51 -32.41
C LYS A 168 -10.45 3.10 -31.61
N ILE A 169 -10.14 3.85 -30.56
CA ILE A 169 -11.13 4.52 -29.70
C ILE A 169 -11.93 5.54 -30.53
N ALA A 170 -11.26 6.41 -31.28
CA ALA A 170 -11.91 7.39 -32.13
C ALA A 170 -12.88 6.72 -33.13
N LYS A 171 -12.45 5.65 -33.81
CA LYS A 171 -13.27 4.87 -34.72
C LYS A 171 -14.51 4.28 -34.01
N HIS A 172 -14.35 3.69 -32.82
CA HIS A 172 -15.46 3.13 -32.04
C HIS A 172 -16.45 4.21 -31.57
N PHE A 173 -15.94 5.41 -31.27
CA PHE A 173 -16.79 6.57 -30.94
C PHE A 173 -17.53 7.15 -32.16
N GLY A 174 -17.20 6.72 -33.39
CA GLY A 174 -17.73 7.24 -34.62
C GLY A 174 -17.16 8.59 -35.04
N LEU A 175 -15.92 8.88 -34.56
CA LEU A 175 -15.27 10.16 -34.82
C LEU A 175 -14.06 10.01 -35.77
N SER A 176 -13.83 11.03 -36.59
CA SER A 176 -12.54 11.17 -37.26
C SER A 176 -11.42 11.50 -36.26
N ASP A 177 -10.16 11.23 -36.62
CA ASP A 177 -8.98 11.58 -35.78
C ASP A 177 -8.99 13.07 -35.40
N ALA A 178 -9.38 13.95 -36.35
CA ALA A 178 -9.46 15.39 -36.12
C ALA A 178 -10.57 15.77 -35.13
N SER A 179 -11.78 15.18 -35.28
CA SER A 179 -12.92 15.41 -34.39
C SER A 179 -12.65 14.89 -32.99
N TYR A 180 -12.07 13.68 -32.87
CA TYR A 180 -11.65 13.11 -31.59
C TYR A 180 -10.64 14.00 -30.87
N ARG A 181 -9.60 14.47 -31.58
CA ARG A 181 -8.61 15.39 -31.03
C ARG A 181 -9.24 16.68 -30.53
N LYS A 182 -10.15 17.32 -31.33
CA LYS A 182 -10.84 18.54 -30.94
C LYS A 182 -11.67 18.35 -29.66
N ALA A 183 -12.42 17.25 -29.59
CA ALA A 183 -13.24 16.92 -28.42
C ALA A 183 -12.37 16.69 -27.16
N LEU A 184 -11.25 15.95 -27.29
CA LEU A 184 -10.33 15.77 -26.14
C LEU A 184 -9.71 17.08 -25.67
N VAL A 185 -9.36 18.00 -26.59
CA VAL A 185 -8.81 19.31 -26.22
C VAL A 185 -9.84 20.13 -25.45
N ALA A 186 -11.11 20.16 -25.91
CA ALA A 186 -12.18 20.88 -25.23
C ALA A 186 -12.45 20.32 -23.81
N LEU A 187 -12.60 18.99 -23.71
CA LEU A 187 -12.82 18.32 -22.41
C LEU A 187 -11.65 18.52 -21.46
N ARG A 188 -10.40 18.38 -21.94
CA ARG A 188 -9.19 18.60 -21.12
C ARG A 188 -9.07 20.05 -20.61
N ARG A 189 -9.54 21.01 -21.37
CA ARG A 189 -9.61 22.43 -20.94
C ARG A 189 -10.58 22.59 -19.77
N GLN A 190 -11.74 21.93 -19.84
CA GLN A 190 -12.76 21.97 -18.79
C GLN A 190 -12.31 21.31 -17.47
N ILE A 191 -11.48 20.25 -17.54
CA ILE A 191 -11.00 19.51 -16.35
C ILE A 191 -10.16 20.40 -15.42
N ARG A 192 -9.58 21.51 -15.89
CA ARG A 192 -8.75 22.46 -15.10
C ARG A 192 -7.65 21.76 -14.29
N ILE A 193 -6.96 20.79 -14.90
CA ILE A 193 -5.84 20.11 -14.25
C ILE A 193 -4.64 21.03 -14.10
N ILE A 194 -3.96 20.90 -12.97
CA ILE A 194 -2.78 21.70 -12.63
C ILE A 194 -1.67 21.65 -13.70
N GLU A 195 -1.57 20.53 -14.44
CA GLU A 195 -0.61 20.39 -15.54
C GLU A 195 -0.82 21.43 -16.66
N ASN A 196 -2.05 21.92 -16.87
CA ASN A 196 -2.32 23.00 -17.81
C ASN A 196 -1.73 24.32 -17.30
N ASN A 197 -1.96 24.66 -16.05
CA ASN A 197 -1.42 25.84 -15.41
C ASN A 197 0.11 25.85 -15.44
N LEU A 198 0.74 24.71 -15.09
CA LEU A 198 2.20 24.57 -15.13
C LEU A 198 2.78 24.77 -16.54
N ARG A 199 2.11 24.24 -17.58
CA ARG A 199 2.52 24.42 -18.98
C ARG A 199 2.45 25.89 -19.39
N GLU A 200 1.44 26.61 -18.94
CA GLU A 200 1.21 28.02 -19.26
C GLU A 200 1.97 28.97 -18.31
N LYS A 201 2.72 28.39 -17.33
CA LYS A 201 3.39 29.12 -16.24
C LYS A 201 2.44 30.01 -15.45
N ASP A 202 1.18 29.61 -15.36
CA ASP A 202 0.17 30.27 -14.57
C ASP A 202 0.11 29.63 -13.18
N TYR A 203 0.52 30.37 -12.15
CA TYR A 203 0.49 29.93 -10.75
C TYR A 203 -0.62 30.63 -9.95
N THR A 204 -1.62 31.23 -10.60
CA THR A 204 -2.72 31.93 -9.94
C THR A 204 -3.75 31.02 -9.27
N PHE A 205 -3.67 29.70 -9.53
CA PHE A 205 -4.57 28.71 -8.93
C PHE A 205 -4.42 28.65 -7.40
N ASP A 206 -5.50 28.19 -6.76
CA ASP A 206 -5.56 27.98 -5.32
C ASP A 206 -4.88 26.63 -4.95
N TYR A 207 -3.82 26.68 -4.15
CA TYR A 207 -3.08 25.52 -3.69
C TYR A 207 -3.94 24.58 -2.83
N SER A 208 -4.83 25.14 -1.99
CA SER A 208 -5.70 24.37 -1.08
C SER A 208 -6.72 23.48 -1.81
N LYS A 209 -7.01 23.77 -3.07
CA LYS A 209 -7.95 22.99 -3.90
C LYS A 209 -7.28 21.92 -4.78
N GLN A 210 -5.96 21.83 -4.74
CA GLN A 210 -5.25 20.92 -5.63
C GLN A 210 -5.21 19.49 -5.07
N PRO A 211 -5.28 18.45 -5.95
CA PRO A 211 -5.22 17.06 -5.51
C PRO A 211 -3.87 16.70 -4.86
N SER A 212 -3.90 15.87 -3.82
CA SER A 212 -2.75 15.41 -3.02
C SER A 212 -1.53 15.02 -3.85
N LYS A 213 -1.70 14.11 -4.80
CA LYS A 213 -0.59 13.62 -5.64
C LYS A 213 -0.02 14.69 -6.57
N ALA A 214 -0.83 15.63 -7.03
CA ALA A 214 -0.38 16.73 -7.86
C ALA A 214 0.44 17.74 -7.03
N MET A 215 -0.04 18.10 -5.84
CA MET A 215 0.69 18.95 -4.90
C MET A 215 2.07 18.40 -4.59
N TYR A 216 2.14 17.13 -4.20
CA TYR A 216 3.41 16.50 -3.88
C TYR A 216 4.33 16.37 -5.10
N LYS A 217 3.80 15.93 -6.26
CA LYS A 217 4.55 15.71 -7.50
C LYS A 217 5.20 16.99 -8.01
N TYR A 218 4.46 18.10 -7.98
CA TYR A 218 4.89 19.37 -8.58
C TYR A 218 5.50 20.37 -7.57
N ARG A 219 5.64 19.99 -6.29
CA ARG A 219 6.18 20.86 -5.24
C ARG A 219 7.50 21.55 -5.61
N LYS A 220 8.42 20.83 -6.30
CA LYS A 220 9.69 21.42 -6.75
C LYS A 220 9.51 22.49 -7.83
N ALA A 221 8.46 22.41 -8.64
CA ALA A 221 8.13 23.44 -9.61
C ALA A 221 7.55 24.67 -8.93
N PHE A 222 6.73 24.49 -7.88
CA PHE A 222 6.18 25.59 -7.06
C PHE A 222 7.30 26.31 -6.33
N MET A 223 8.19 25.60 -5.64
CA MET A 223 9.35 26.17 -4.97
C MET A 223 10.23 27.00 -5.91
N ARG A 224 10.39 26.57 -7.16
CA ARG A 224 11.25 27.26 -8.14
C ARG A 224 10.58 28.46 -8.81
N ASN A 225 9.29 28.36 -9.12
CA ASN A 225 8.61 29.32 -9.99
C ASN A 225 7.60 30.21 -9.26
N ASP A 226 7.17 29.85 -8.04
CA ASP A 226 6.20 30.58 -7.23
C ASP A 226 6.55 30.46 -5.73
N SER A 227 7.81 30.66 -5.40
CA SER A 227 8.37 30.38 -4.06
C SER A 227 7.69 31.15 -2.94
N GLU A 228 7.32 32.41 -3.17
CA GLU A 228 6.69 33.28 -2.18
C GLU A 228 5.28 32.79 -1.83
N ARG A 229 4.38 32.69 -2.81
CA ARG A 229 3.01 32.22 -2.60
C ARG A 229 2.95 30.79 -2.04
N TYR A 230 3.80 29.89 -2.57
CA TYR A 230 3.86 28.53 -2.09
C TYR A 230 4.40 28.46 -0.65
N GLY A 231 5.41 29.26 -0.32
CA GLY A 231 5.94 29.38 1.04
C GLY A 231 4.90 29.90 2.03
N ASP A 232 4.14 30.94 1.66
CA ASP A 232 3.05 31.48 2.48
C ASP A 232 1.91 30.46 2.66
N PHE A 233 1.56 29.72 1.60
CA PHE A 233 0.60 28.61 1.70
C PHE A 233 1.07 27.54 2.71
N LEU A 234 2.34 27.11 2.65
CA LEU A 234 2.89 26.13 3.59
C LEU A 234 2.86 26.64 5.05
N LYS A 235 3.14 27.92 5.28
CA LYS A 235 3.01 28.55 6.62
C LYS A 235 1.57 28.49 7.12
N LYS A 236 0.60 28.87 6.29
CA LYS A 236 -0.83 28.79 6.65
C LYS A 236 -1.30 27.35 6.90
N VAL A 237 -0.78 26.38 6.17
CA VAL A 237 -1.02 24.94 6.44
C VAL A 237 -0.47 24.57 7.82
N SER A 238 0.73 25.04 8.18
CA SER A 238 1.34 24.73 9.48
C SER A 238 0.60 25.36 10.67
N THR A 239 -0.08 26.50 10.47
CA THR A 239 -0.93 27.16 11.49
C THR A 239 -2.38 26.64 11.47
N GLY A 240 -2.76 25.79 10.50
CA GLY A 240 -4.11 25.26 10.35
C GLY A 240 -5.11 26.22 9.68
N GLU A 241 -4.63 27.36 9.16
CA GLU A 241 -5.46 28.34 8.45
C GLU A 241 -5.88 27.85 7.06
N GLU A 242 -5.03 27.04 6.43
CA GLU A 242 -5.32 26.42 5.13
C GLU A 242 -5.10 24.90 5.17
N LYS A 243 -5.77 24.18 4.25
CA LYS A 243 -5.67 22.71 4.14
C LYS A 243 -4.81 22.30 2.94
N LEU A 244 -3.84 21.44 3.19
CA LEU A 244 -3.13 20.70 2.14
C LEU A 244 -3.76 19.31 2.04
N HIS A 245 -4.25 18.94 0.86
CA HIS A 245 -4.78 17.60 0.63
C HIS A 245 -3.67 16.58 0.55
N ALA A 246 -3.71 15.55 1.41
CA ALA A 246 -2.76 14.44 1.45
C ALA A 246 -3.45 13.06 1.50
N ASP A 247 -4.77 13.00 1.40
CA ASP A 247 -5.61 11.81 1.61
C ASP A 247 -5.26 10.61 0.71
N THR A 248 -4.69 10.86 -0.47
CA THR A 248 -4.33 9.81 -1.43
C THR A 248 -2.83 9.51 -1.48
N LEU A 249 -2.03 10.18 -0.67
CA LEU A 249 -0.61 9.87 -0.51
C LEU A 249 -0.43 8.71 0.46
N ALA A 250 0.52 7.84 0.17
CA ALA A 250 1.01 6.89 1.15
C ALA A 250 2.27 7.45 1.83
N PRO A 251 2.49 7.19 3.12
CA PRO A 251 3.64 7.71 3.86
C PRO A 251 4.99 7.47 3.18
N TYR A 252 5.18 6.29 2.58
CA TYR A 252 6.43 5.94 1.89
C TYR A 252 6.74 6.88 0.70
N GLU A 253 5.74 7.48 0.06
CA GLU A 253 5.97 8.40 -1.07
C GLU A 253 6.76 9.65 -0.65
N LEU A 254 6.68 10.01 0.65
CA LEU A 254 7.45 11.12 1.21
C LEU A 254 8.86 10.70 1.60
N VAL A 255 9.08 9.44 1.89
CA VAL A 255 10.34 8.87 2.41
C VAL A 255 11.23 8.33 1.30
N GLU A 256 10.68 7.56 0.36
CA GLU A 256 11.41 6.86 -0.70
C GLU A 256 12.37 7.74 -1.52
N PRO A 257 12.02 8.99 -1.91
CA PRO A 257 12.95 9.82 -2.69
C PRO A 257 14.24 10.19 -1.96
N TYR A 258 14.25 10.04 -0.65
CA TYR A 258 15.35 10.44 0.23
C TYR A 258 16.10 9.26 0.85
N LEU A 259 15.54 8.06 0.81
CA LEU A 259 16.25 6.83 1.14
C LEU A 259 16.95 6.25 -0.08
N SER A 260 18.19 5.79 0.10
CA SER A 260 18.90 5.04 -0.92
C SER A 260 19.93 4.13 -0.29
N TYR A 261 19.97 2.88 -0.72
CA TYR A 261 21.04 1.96 -0.38
C TYR A 261 22.17 2.10 -1.42
N HIS A 262 23.30 2.61 -1.00
CA HIS A 262 24.53 2.57 -1.78
C HIS A 262 25.56 1.81 -0.97
N GLY A 263 25.55 0.52 -0.88
CA GLY A 263 26.58 -0.44 -0.45
C GLY A 263 27.82 0.06 0.31
N SER A 264 27.82 1.28 0.82
CA SER A 264 28.90 1.89 1.59
C SER A 264 28.56 1.86 3.08
N SER A 265 29.57 1.66 3.87
CA SER A 265 29.57 1.60 5.33
C SER A 265 29.11 2.89 6.05
N ASP A 266 28.49 3.83 5.37
CA ASP A 266 27.97 5.06 5.98
C ASP A 266 26.60 4.82 6.61
N SER A 267 26.50 5.16 7.87
CA SER A 267 25.37 4.93 8.76
C SER A 267 24.08 5.69 8.42
N THR A 268 24.03 6.45 7.34
CA THR A 268 22.84 7.20 6.95
C THR A 268 22.55 6.99 5.47
N PHE A 269 21.55 6.14 5.18
CA PHE A 269 21.04 5.93 3.83
C PHE A 269 20.19 7.10 3.32
N MET A 270 20.33 8.31 3.87
CA MET A 270 19.50 9.45 3.51
C MET A 270 20.23 10.45 2.60
N ARG A 271 19.58 10.81 1.51
CA ARG A 271 19.97 11.94 0.66
C ARG A 271 19.76 13.26 1.40
N LYS A 272 20.56 14.26 1.06
CA LYS A 272 20.40 15.62 1.60
C LYS A 272 19.03 16.19 1.22
N ILE A 273 18.31 16.69 2.21
CA ILE A 273 17.04 17.41 2.06
C ILE A 273 17.36 18.90 2.23
N THR A 274 16.96 19.74 1.28
CA THR A 274 17.13 21.20 1.37
C THR A 274 16.09 21.79 2.34
N GLU A 275 16.34 22.99 2.91
CA GLU A 275 15.39 23.63 3.82
C GLU A 275 14.02 23.87 3.16
N GLN A 276 14.00 24.28 1.90
CA GLN A 276 12.74 24.46 1.17
C GLN A 276 11.96 23.13 0.99
N GLU A 277 12.67 22.01 0.76
CA GLU A 277 12.04 20.69 0.71
C GLU A 277 11.55 20.24 2.07
N LYS A 278 12.27 20.60 3.16
CA LYS A 278 11.91 20.27 4.54
C LYS A 278 10.54 20.84 4.91
N ASP A 279 10.28 22.13 4.64
CA ASP A 279 9.00 22.77 4.94
C ASP A 279 7.83 22.08 4.20
N SER A 280 8.02 21.80 2.91
CA SER A 280 7.00 21.12 2.12
C SER A 280 6.75 19.68 2.58
N LEU A 281 7.80 18.94 2.98
CA LEU A 281 7.68 17.57 3.49
C LEU A 281 6.98 17.55 4.85
N ASN A 282 7.36 18.46 5.76
CA ASN A 282 6.75 18.58 7.08
C ASN A 282 5.27 18.90 6.98
N ALA A 283 4.89 19.88 6.16
CA ALA A 283 3.50 20.26 5.93
C ALA A 283 2.69 19.11 5.30
N THR A 284 3.28 18.40 4.33
CA THR A 284 2.61 17.26 3.67
C THR A 284 2.41 16.10 4.64
N TRP A 285 3.42 15.76 5.46
CA TRP A 285 3.33 14.71 6.46
C TRP A 285 2.27 15.02 7.52
N ALA A 286 2.28 16.24 8.06
CA ALA A 286 1.30 16.69 9.05
C ALA A 286 -0.15 16.68 8.52
N SER A 287 -0.31 16.75 7.18
CA SER A 287 -1.61 16.73 6.49
C SER A 287 -2.08 15.31 6.11
N LEU A 288 -1.28 14.26 6.35
CA LEU A 288 -1.73 12.87 6.17
C LEU A 288 -2.94 12.59 7.08
N PRO A 289 -3.87 11.71 6.64
CA PRO A 289 -5.00 11.31 7.49
C PRO A 289 -4.52 10.81 8.85
N LYS A 290 -5.13 11.24 9.92
CA LYS A 290 -4.82 10.79 11.28
C LYS A 290 -5.76 9.69 11.72
N PHE A 291 -5.28 8.81 12.58
CA PHE A 291 -6.08 7.82 13.31
C PHE A 291 -5.64 7.81 14.77
N GLU A 292 -6.47 7.26 15.63
CA GLU A 292 -6.18 7.13 17.06
C GLU A 292 -6.29 5.67 17.45
N THR A 293 -5.35 5.17 18.23
CA THR A 293 -5.41 3.83 18.79
C THR A 293 -5.99 3.86 20.20
N LYS A 294 -6.80 2.88 20.56
CA LYS A 294 -7.40 2.78 21.91
C LYS A 294 -6.63 1.83 22.82
N GLU A 295 -5.80 0.97 22.25
CA GLU A 295 -5.06 -0.07 22.94
C GLU A 295 -3.56 0.25 22.98
N ASN A 296 -2.84 -0.46 23.85
CA ASN A 296 -1.38 -0.40 23.89
C ASN A 296 -0.80 -1.18 22.71
N VAL A 297 -0.52 -0.50 21.62
CA VAL A 297 0.00 -1.09 20.39
C VAL A 297 1.40 -0.56 20.11
N ILE A 298 2.29 -1.41 19.59
CA ILE A 298 3.64 -1.00 19.20
C ILE A 298 4.00 -1.55 17.83
N ALA A 299 4.68 -0.73 17.01
CA ALA A 299 5.22 -1.16 15.74
C ALA A 299 6.61 -1.80 15.93
N VAL A 300 6.84 -2.87 15.17
CA VAL A 300 8.15 -3.52 15.03
C VAL A 300 8.60 -3.31 13.59
N ILE A 301 9.71 -2.61 13.40
CA ILE A 301 10.18 -2.19 12.07
C ILE A 301 11.36 -3.05 11.65
N ASP A 302 11.20 -3.76 10.55
CA ASP A 302 12.27 -4.54 9.93
C ASP A 302 13.24 -3.63 9.18
N THR A 303 14.51 -3.65 9.61
CA THR A 303 15.61 -2.93 8.99
C THR A 303 16.70 -3.87 8.46
N SER A 304 16.37 -5.14 8.25
CA SER A 304 17.26 -6.15 7.69
C SER A 304 17.74 -5.83 6.27
N GLY A 305 18.80 -6.48 5.82
CA GLY A 305 19.42 -6.24 4.51
C GLY A 305 18.47 -6.43 3.32
N SER A 306 17.55 -7.38 3.41
CA SER A 306 16.55 -7.64 2.38
C SER A 306 15.60 -6.47 2.15
N MET A 307 15.38 -5.63 3.16
CA MET A 307 14.53 -4.45 3.08
C MET A 307 15.13 -3.31 2.23
N TYR A 308 16.45 -3.34 1.97
CA TYR A 308 17.18 -2.31 1.23
C TYR A 308 17.54 -2.71 -0.21
N TRP A 309 17.08 -3.85 -0.70
CA TRP A 309 17.33 -4.25 -2.09
C TRP A 309 16.60 -3.36 -3.08
N ASP A 310 17.21 -3.18 -4.28
CA ASP A 310 16.71 -2.28 -5.32
C ASP A 310 15.28 -2.61 -5.74
N ALA A 311 14.34 -1.89 -5.19
CA ALA A 311 12.90 -2.01 -5.36
C ALA A 311 12.22 -0.66 -5.49
N LYS A 312 11.08 -0.64 -6.14
CA LYS A 312 10.16 0.50 -6.14
C LYS A 312 8.74 0.03 -5.78
N PRO A 313 8.25 0.42 -4.58
CA PRO A 313 8.97 1.15 -3.54
C PRO A 313 10.03 0.30 -2.85
N LEU A 314 11.04 0.96 -2.28
CA LEU A 314 12.03 0.32 -1.41
C LEU A 314 11.31 -0.22 -0.16
N PRO A 315 11.39 -1.52 0.18
CA PRO A 315 10.71 -2.07 1.35
C PRO A 315 11.01 -1.31 2.64
N ALA A 316 12.28 -0.95 2.88
CA ALA A 316 12.67 -0.14 4.02
C ALA A 316 11.94 1.22 4.06
N SER A 317 11.71 1.88 2.91
CA SER A 317 10.97 3.14 2.88
C SER A 317 9.52 2.96 3.31
N VAL A 318 8.91 1.82 2.98
CA VAL A 318 7.56 1.47 3.40
C VAL A 318 7.55 1.17 4.90
N ALA A 319 8.43 0.31 5.39
CA ALA A 319 8.47 -0.09 6.79
C ALA A 319 8.76 1.10 7.72
N LEU A 320 9.80 1.89 7.44
CA LEU A 320 10.14 3.09 8.22
C LEU A 320 9.01 4.11 8.23
N SER A 321 8.40 4.37 7.07
CA SER A 321 7.32 5.35 6.99
C SER A 321 6.05 4.91 7.69
N LEU A 322 5.65 3.65 7.56
CA LEU A 322 4.48 3.09 8.26
C LEU A 322 4.72 3.04 9.77
N GLY A 323 5.92 2.58 10.20
CA GLY A 323 6.26 2.52 11.61
C GLY A 323 6.28 3.90 12.27
N LEU A 324 6.92 4.90 11.62
CA LEU A 324 6.93 6.28 12.09
C LEU A 324 5.50 6.86 12.14
N TYR A 325 4.73 6.69 11.06
CA TYR A 325 3.35 7.17 10.98
C TYR A 325 2.47 6.54 12.05
N PHE A 326 2.63 5.23 12.29
CA PHE A 326 1.90 4.53 13.32
C PHE A 326 2.28 5.03 14.72
N ALA A 327 3.57 5.12 15.04
CA ALA A 327 4.06 5.56 16.35
C ALA A 327 3.59 6.98 16.70
N GLU A 328 3.55 7.89 15.73
CA GLU A 328 3.08 9.27 15.92
C GLU A 328 1.56 9.37 16.16
N ASN A 329 0.78 8.50 15.51
CA ASN A 329 -0.68 8.48 15.65
C ASN A 329 -1.14 7.61 16.83
N ASN A 330 -0.26 6.82 17.43
CA ASN A 330 -0.54 6.03 18.62
C ASN A 330 -0.87 6.95 19.80
N THR A 331 -1.91 6.59 20.57
CA THR A 331 -2.34 7.36 21.77
C THR A 331 -2.03 6.65 23.08
N GLY A 332 -1.59 5.37 23.03
CA GLY A 332 -1.23 4.58 24.20
C GLY A 332 0.13 4.95 24.79
N ILE A 333 0.58 4.18 25.79
CA ILE A 333 1.87 4.39 26.49
C ILE A 333 3.08 4.27 25.56
N TYR A 334 2.93 3.58 24.44
CA TYR A 334 3.97 3.41 23.40
C TYR A 334 3.93 4.51 22.33
N LYS A 335 3.23 5.63 22.55
CA LYS A 335 3.28 6.77 21.64
C LYS A 335 4.71 7.22 21.38
N ASN A 336 5.04 7.49 20.11
CA ASN A 336 6.37 7.86 19.66
C ASN A 336 7.46 6.79 19.94
N HIS A 337 7.07 5.53 20.12
CA HIS A 337 8.01 4.43 20.28
C HIS A 337 7.80 3.37 19.20
N PHE A 338 8.87 2.68 18.85
CA PHE A 338 8.85 1.47 18.04
C PHE A 338 9.92 0.50 18.53
N ILE A 339 9.80 -0.77 18.16
CA ILE A 339 10.88 -1.74 18.36
C ILE A 339 11.64 -1.86 17.05
N GLU A 340 12.94 -1.64 17.10
CA GLU A 340 13.83 -1.94 15.99
C GLU A 340 14.04 -3.45 15.89
N PHE A 341 13.94 -3.95 14.68
CA PHE A 341 14.11 -5.36 14.36
C PHE A 341 15.56 -5.63 13.93
N SER A 342 16.35 -6.14 14.84
CA SER A 342 17.76 -6.39 14.63
C SER A 342 18.20 -7.68 15.35
N ARG A 343 19.50 -7.99 15.33
CA ARG A 343 20.07 -9.08 16.12
C ARG A 343 19.83 -8.92 17.63
N LYS A 344 19.75 -7.68 18.11
CA LYS A 344 19.41 -7.29 19.49
C LYS A 344 18.31 -6.22 19.44
N PRO A 345 17.05 -6.61 19.33
CA PRO A 345 15.95 -5.65 19.26
C PRO A 345 15.96 -4.67 20.42
N GLN A 346 15.64 -3.42 20.15
CA GLN A 346 15.61 -2.35 21.13
C GLN A 346 14.31 -1.56 21.01
N LEU A 347 13.77 -1.12 22.15
CA LEU A 347 12.73 -0.11 22.18
C LEU A 347 13.35 1.26 21.91
N ILE A 348 12.90 1.93 20.88
CA ILE A 348 13.40 3.24 20.45
C ILE A 348 12.32 4.30 20.66
N GLU A 349 12.67 5.36 21.42
CA GLU A 349 11.89 6.59 21.47
C GLU A 349 12.25 7.47 20.28
N ILE A 350 11.26 7.87 19.48
CA ILE A 350 11.46 8.70 18.28
C ILE A 350 11.79 10.13 18.71
N LYS A 351 12.93 10.64 18.26
CA LYS A 351 13.42 12.00 18.58
C LYS A 351 13.37 12.90 17.34
N GLY A 352 13.12 14.18 17.56
CA GLY A 352 13.08 15.23 16.54
C GLY A 352 11.82 16.09 16.59
N GLU A 353 11.95 17.36 16.27
CA GLU A 353 10.84 18.33 16.30
C GLU A 353 9.97 18.22 15.06
N THR A 354 10.57 18.01 13.90
CA THR A 354 9.90 17.95 12.61
C THR A 354 9.86 16.54 12.04
N PHE A 355 8.97 16.28 11.08
CA PHE A 355 8.96 15.00 10.36
C PHE A 355 10.34 14.64 9.77
N VAL A 356 11.02 15.59 9.16
CA VAL A 356 12.33 15.33 8.55
C VAL A 356 13.37 14.97 9.61
N ASP A 357 13.34 15.59 10.81
CA ASP A 357 14.26 15.27 11.89
C ASP A 357 13.98 13.87 12.45
N ARG A 358 12.70 13.54 12.67
CA ARG A 358 12.28 12.19 13.11
C ARG A 358 12.62 11.13 12.09
N LEU A 359 12.40 11.39 10.79
CA LEU A 359 12.78 10.46 9.72
C LEU A 359 14.28 10.20 9.71
N ARG A 360 15.12 11.24 9.86
CA ARG A 360 16.58 11.06 9.97
C ARG A 360 16.96 10.22 11.17
N TYR A 361 16.31 10.47 12.29
CA TYR A 361 16.56 9.73 13.52
C TYR A 361 16.20 8.25 13.36
N VAL A 362 14.98 7.95 12.88
CA VAL A 362 14.52 6.56 12.65
C VAL A 362 15.38 5.84 11.60
N ALA A 363 15.77 6.53 10.51
CA ALA A 363 16.61 5.97 9.46
C ALA A 363 18.06 5.71 9.90
N SER A 364 18.49 6.21 11.06
CA SER A 364 19.82 5.90 11.61
C SER A 364 19.89 4.53 12.28
N PHE A 365 18.74 3.92 12.62
CA PHE A 365 18.64 2.55 13.12
C PHE A 365 18.49 1.61 11.92
N ASN A 366 19.59 1.29 11.30
CA ASN A 366 19.67 0.49 10.09
C ASN A 366 20.74 -0.61 10.22
N GLU A 367 20.75 -1.30 11.34
CA GLU A 367 21.58 -2.50 11.46
C GLU A 367 21.10 -3.50 10.40
N VAL A 368 21.84 -3.54 9.27
CA VAL A 368 21.67 -4.53 8.20
C VAL A 368 22.06 -5.91 8.74
N ALA A 369 21.30 -6.39 9.70
CA ALA A 369 21.55 -7.61 10.46
C ALA A 369 20.41 -8.62 10.28
N ASN A 370 20.41 -9.66 11.07
CA ASN A 370 19.49 -10.78 11.05
C ASN A 370 18.05 -10.38 11.40
N THR A 371 17.07 -11.12 10.84
CA THR A 371 15.63 -10.92 11.03
C THR A 371 15.12 -11.80 12.19
N ASN A 372 15.60 -11.53 13.41
CA ASN A 372 15.31 -12.32 14.60
C ASN A 372 14.02 -11.86 15.31
N ILE A 373 12.88 -12.36 14.85
CA ILE A 373 11.56 -12.05 15.44
C ILE A 373 11.41 -12.59 16.86
N GLU A 374 12.04 -13.72 17.18
CA GLU A 374 11.94 -14.33 18.51
C GLU A 374 12.61 -13.45 19.58
N ALA A 375 13.71 -12.78 19.22
CA ALA A 375 14.36 -11.84 20.12
C ALA A 375 13.44 -10.62 20.47
N VAL A 376 12.53 -10.23 19.59
CA VAL A 376 11.49 -9.22 19.88
C VAL A 376 10.54 -9.71 20.96
N PHE A 377 10.06 -10.95 20.83
CA PHE A 377 9.19 -11.56 21.84
C PHE A 377 9.92 -11.75 23.17
N ASP A 378 11.16 -12.22 23.13
CA ASP A 378 12.01 -12.42 24.31
C ASP A 378 12.31 -11.09 25.01
N LEU A 379 12.52 -9.97 24.30
CA LEU A 379 12.69 -8.64 24.86
C LEU A 379 11.48 -8.24 25.75
N ILE A 380 10.29 -8.43 25.22
CA ILE A 380 9.02 -8.09 25.91
C ILE A 380 8.82 -9.03 27.11
N LEU A 381 8.93 -10.33 26.91
CA LEU A 381 8.70 -11.33 27.95
C LEU A 381 9.70 -11.21 29.08
N LYS A 382 10.99 -11.06 28.78
CA LYS A 382 12.04 -10.90 29.77
C LYS A 382 11.80 -9.65 30.64
N SER A 383 11.48 -8.52 30.00
CA SER A 383 11.18 -7.28 30.73
C SER A 383 9.95 -7.46 31.64
N ALA A 384 8.92 -8.18 31.18
CA ALA A 384 7.73 -8.45 31.98
C ALA A 384 8.03 -9.34 33.18
N VAL A 385 8.76 -10.44 32.99
CA VAL A 385 9.10 -11.41 34.04
C VAL A 385 10.03 -10.81 35.08
N GLU A 386 11.12 -10.15 34.65
CA GLU A 386 12.13 -9.57 35.56
C GLU A 386 11.57 -8.46 36.45
N ASN A 387 10.56 -7.72 35.97
CA ASN A 387 9.97 -6.60 36.70
C ASN A 387 8.56 -6.90 37.25
N ASN A 388 8.07 -8.14 37.13
CA ASN A 388 6.72 -8.55 37.53
C ASN A 388 5.63 -7.61 36.97
N VAL A 389 5.76 -7.22 35.69
CA VAL A 389 4.84 -6.29 35.01
C VAL A 389 3.47 -6.97 34.84
N PRO A 390 2.36 -6.34 35.23
CA PRO A 390 1.03 -6.92 35.01
C PRO A 390 0.69 -7.01 33.50
N GLN A 391 -0.13 -8.01 33.13
CA GLN A 391 -0.47 -8.28 31.72
C GLN A 391 -1.03 -7.05 30.99
N GLU A 392 -1.77 -6.20 31.68
CA GLU A 392 -2.45 -5.02 31.14
C GLU A 392 -1.46 -3.91 30.73
N GLU A 393 -0.23 -3.95 31.23
CA GLU A 393 0.83 -3.00 30.88
C GLU A 393 1.68 -3.49 29.71
N LEU A 394 1.57 -4.78 29.32
CA LEU A 394 2.22 -5.27 28.11
C LEU A 394 1.57 -4.66 26.85
N PRO A 395 2.29 -4.65 25.73
CA PRO A 395 1.63 -4.36 24.44
C PRO A 395 0.44 -5.29 24.22
N ALA A 396 -0.72 -4.74 23.92
CA ALA A 396 -1.89 -5.55 23.53
C ALA A 396 -1.68 -6.12 22.12
N LYS A 397 -1.06 -5.35 21.21
CA LYS A 397 -0.77 -5.73 19.83
C LYS A 397 0.63 -5.35 19.41
N LEU A 398 1.24 -6.20 18.57
CA LEU A 398 2.48 -5.94 17.84
C LEU A 398 2.19 -5.86 16.35
N ILE A 399 2.57 -4.74 15.70
CA ILE A 399 2.48 -4.61 14.25
C ILE A 399 3.87 -4.82 13.66
N ILE A 400 4.12 -5.99 13.09
CA ILE A 400 5.41 -6.41 12.54
C ILE A 400 5.43 -6.07 11.05
N ILE A 401 6.21 -5.05 10.68
CA ILE A 401 6.30 -4.52 9.32
C ILE A 401 7.59 -5.04 8.68
N SER A 402 7.47 -6.05 7.82
CA SER A 402 8.60 -6.84 7.28
C SER A 402 8.29 -7.40 5.90
N ASP A 403 9.28 -7.99 5.23
CA ASP A 403 9.11 -8.84 4.04
C ASP A 403 8.84 -10.33 4.40
N MET A 404 8.69 -10.63 5.69
CA MET A 404 8.35 -11.95 6.25
C MET A 404 9.43 -13.03 6.12
N GLU A 405 10.67 -12.70 5.79
CA GLU A 405 11.79 -13.63 5.71
C GLU A 405 12.55 -13.74 7.05
N PHE A 406 11.86 -14.27 8.07
CA PHE A 406 12.40 -14.38 9.42
C PHE A 406 13.51 -15.42 9.52
N ASP A 407 14.46 -15.18 10.44
CA ASP A 407 15.56 -16.10 10.75
C ASP A 407 15.07 -17.35 11.51
N CYS A 408 15.80 -18.45 11.36
CA CYS A 408 15.68 -19.59 12.25
C CYS A 408 16.25 -19.22 13.63
N CYS A 409 15.38 -18.96 14.58
CA CYS A 409 15.75 -18.44 15.89
C CYS A 409 15.94 -19.55 16.94
N VAL A 410 15.53 -20.79 16.64
CA VAL A 410 15.56 -21.91 17.58
C VAL A 410 16.31 -23.08 16.97
N GLU A 411 17.40 -23.47 17.61
CA GLU A 411 18.12 -24.70 17.23
C GLU A 411 17.18 -25.91 17.33
N ASN A 412 17.03 -26.66 16.23
CA ASN A 412 16.14 -27.83 16.10
C ASN A 412 14.64 -27.54 16.24
N ALA A 413 14.18 -26.33 15.94
CA ALA A 413 12.76 -25.98 16.03
C ALA A 413 11.91 -26.79 15.05
N LYS A 414 10.93 -27.51 15.59
CA LYS A 414 9.89 -28.20 14.84
C LYS A 414 8.61 -27.37 14.69
N MET A 415 8.59 -26.15 15.25
CA MET A 415 7.45 -25.23 15.27
C MET A 415 7.84 -23.86 14.71
N SER A 416 6.83 -23.10 14.30
CA SER A 416 7.04 -21.71 13.83
C SER A 416 7.46 -20.80 14.99
N ASN A 417 8.14 -19.69 14.68
CA ASN A 417 8.53 -18.67 15.66
C ASN A 417 7.32 -18.19 16.47
N PHE A 418 6.16 -18.02 15.84
CA PHE A 418 4.91 -17.65 16.52
C PHE A 418 4.48 -18.65 17.59
N ASN A 419 4.43 -19.93 17.23
CA ASN A 419 4.02 -20.98 18.17
C ASN A 419 5.02 -21.13 19.34
N ASN A 420 6.30 -20.93 19.08
CA ASN A 420 7.34 -20.95 20.10
C ASN A 420 7.19 -19.77 21.08
N ALA A 421 6.99 -18.56 20.56
CA ALA A 421 6.71 -17.37 21.36
C ALA A 421 5.48 -17.57 22.26
N LYS A 422 4.37 -18.08 21.69
CA LYS A 422 3.15 -18.36 22.42
C LYS A 422 3.40 -19.33 23.60
N ALA A 423 4.09 -20.41 23.35
CA ALA A 423 4.42 -21.38 24.40
C ALA A 423 5.34 -20.77 25.49
N LYS A 424 6.32 -19.91 25.14
CA LYS A 424 7.17 -19.22 26.11
C LYS A 424 6.37 -18.26 27.01
N PHE A 425 5.46 -17.47 26.44
CA PHE A 425 4.63 -16.54 27.20
C PHE A 425 3.73 -17.32 28.17
N GLU A 426 3.03 -18.34 27.70
CA GLU A 426 2.15 -19.20 28.51
C GLU A 426 2.92 -19.88 29.66
N ALA A 427 4.14 -20.38 29.40
CA ALA A 427 4.99 -21.00 30.43
C ALA A 427 5.41 -20.04 31.53
N ASN A 428 5.41 -18.73 31.28
CA ASN A 428 5.73 -17.68 32.27
C ASN A 428 4.47 -16.99 32.83
N GLY A 429 3.28 -17.49 32.54
CA GLY A 429 2.01 -16.95 33.05
C GLY A 429 1.49 -15.72 32.32
N TYR A 430 2.04 -15.41 31.14
CA TYR A 430 1.62 -14.30 30.30
C TYR A 430 0.89 -14.78 29.06
N LYS A 431 0.03 -13.90 28.51
CA LYS A 431 -0.55 -14.07 27.19
C LYS A 431 0.32 -13.33 26.17
N LEU A 432 0.65 -13.99 25.06
CA LEU A 432 1.33 -13.34 23.94
C LEU A 432 0.49 -12.17 23.41
N PRO A 433 1.06 -10.99 23.14
CA PRO A 433 0.38 -9.92 22.41
C PRO A 433 -0.26 -10.41 21.11
N GLU A 434 -1.37 -9.81 20.69
CA GLU A 434 -1.91 -10.03 19.36
C GLU A 434 -0.93 -9.57 18.28
N ILE A 435 -0.85 -10.28 17.14
CA ILE A 435 0.15 -10.01 16.13
C ILE A 435 -0.48 -9.64 14.82
N VAL A 436 0.02 -8.54 14.24
CA VAL A 436 -0.27 -8.12 12.88
C VAL A 436 0.98 -8.31 12.04
N PHE A 437 0.99 -9.30 11.16
CA PHE A 437 2.03 -9.45 10.16
C PHE A 437 1.70 -8.56 8.96
N TRP A 438 2.47 -7.49 8.80
CA TRP A 438 2.32 -6.53 7.71
C TRP A 438 3.39 -6.73 6.64
N ASN A 439 3.03 -7.44 5.57
CA ASN A 439 3.93 -7.77 4.48
C ASN A 439 4.09 -6.58 3.52
N VAL A 440 5.31 -6.05 3.37
CA VAL A 440 5.62 -4.93 2.48
C VAL A 440 6.33 -5.35 1.19
N ALA A 441 6.85 -6.60 1.12
CA ALA A 441 7.52 -7.15 -0.07
C ALA A 441 7.44 -8.68 -0.06
N SER A 442 6.51 -9.25 -0.83
CA SER A 442 6.33 -10.71 -0.91
C SER A 442 7.18 -11.30 -2.03
N ARG A 443 8.34 -11.86 -1.67
CA ARG A 443 9.22 -12.58 -2.59
C ARG A 443 8.87 -14.05 -2.71
N ASN A 444 8.37 -14.64 -1.63
CA ASN A 444 8.00 -16.04 -1.54
C ASN A 444 6.51 -16.21 -1.25
N ARG A 445 6.04 -17.46 -1.25
CA ARG A 445 4.61 -17.77 -1.03
C ARG A 445 4.28 -18.19 0.38
N GLN A 446 5.30 -18.51 1.20
CA GLN A 446 5.10 -18.99 2.57
C GLN A 446 4.34 -17.97 3.43
N GLN A 447 3.66 -18.52 4.44
CA GLN A 447 2.83 -17.76 5.35
C GLN A 447 3.23 -18.03 6.81
N PRO A 448 3.27 -17.00 7.68
CA PRO A 448 3.72 -17.18 9.06
C PRO A 448 2.75 -18.01 9.91
N VAL A 449 1.48 -18.05 9.55
CA VAL A 449 0.42 -18.76 10.28
C VAL A 449 -0.62 -19.37 9.34
N THR A 450 -1.46 -20.26 9.85
CA THR A 450 -2.62 -20.81 9.14
C THR A 450 -3.89 -19.96 9.37
N LYS A 451 -4.93 -20.19 8.56
CA LYS A 451 -6.17 -19.39 8.52
C LYS A 451 -6.97 -19.35 9.83
N ASN A 452 -6.79 -20.36 10.70
CA ASN A 452 -7.55 -20.49 11.94
C ASN A 452 -6.78 -20.03 13.18
N GLU A 453 -5.57 -19.47 13.02
CA GLU A 453 -4.77 -19.00 14.15
C GLU A 453 -5.47 -17.83 14.84
N GLN A 454 -5.57 -17.89 16.18
CA GLN A 454 -6.20 -16.84 16.98
C GLN A 454 -5.15 -15.83 17.48
N GLY A 455 -5.53 -14.57 17.56
CA GLY A 455 -4.65 -13.49 17.99
C GLY A 455 -3.69 -13.03 16.89
N VAL A 456 -3.97 -13.35 15.61
CA VAL A 456 -3.12 -12.96 14.49
C VAL A 456 -3.96 -12.46 13.33
N VAL A 457 -3.48 -11.44 12.64
CA VAL A 457 -3.96 -11.06 11.29
C VAL A 457 -2.81 -10.91 10.31
N LEU A 458 -3.11 -11.16 9.06
CA LEU A 458 -2.19 -11.01 7.94
C LEU A 458 -2.67 -9.84 7.07
N VAL A 459 -1.80 -8.90 6.79
CA VAL A 459 -2.06 -7.79 5.88
C VAL A 459 -0.88 -7.55 4.96
N SER A 460 -1.10 -6.87 3.84
CA SER A 460 -0.02 -6.52 2.91
C SER A 460 -0.22 -5.14 2.30
N GLY A 461 0.88 -4.53 1.87
CA GLY A 461 0.86 -3.29 1.11
C GLY A 461 1.51 -2.10 1.79
N CYS A 462 1.42 -0.95 1.11
CA CYS A 462 2.20 0.24 1.45
C CYS A 462 1.33 1.38 2.01
N THR A 463 0.06 1.12 2.28
CA THR A 463 -0.89 2.15 2.74
C THR A 463 -1.32 1.92 4.17
N PRO A 464 -1.41 2.97 5.03
CA PRO A 464 -1.82 2.82 6.42
C PRO A 464 -3.33 2.63 6.61
N ARG A 465 -4.12 2.55 5.53
CA ARG A 465 -5.60 2.51 5.61
C ARG A 465 -6.16 1.33 6.40
N LEU A 466 -5.40 0.24 6.50
CA LEU A 466 -5.82 -0.92 7.28
C LEU A 466 -5.57 -0.77 8.78
N PHE A 467 -4.84 0.25 9.26
CA PHE A 467 -4.56 0.37 10.70
C PHE A 467 -5.81 0.45 11.57
N SER A 468 -6.80 1.26 11.19
CA SER A 468 -8.05 1.36 11.96
C SER A 468 -8.86 0.05 11.99
N MET A 469 -8.81 -0.72 10.91
CA MET A 469 -9.47 -2.04 10.83
C MET A 469 -8.72 -3.08 11.66
N VAL A 470 -7.40 -3.05 11.61
CA VAL A 470 -6.53 -3.93 12.41
C VAL A 470 -6.70 -3.67 13.91
N GLU A 471 -6.97 -2.43 14.30
CA GLU A 471 -7.18 -2.08 15.70
C GLU A 471 -8.50 -2.66 16.25
N SER A 472 -9.58 -2.54 15.49
CA SER A 472 -10.95 -2.92 15.93
C SER A 472 -11.44 -4.26 15.37
N GLY A 473 -10.70 -4.85 14.43
CA GLY A 473 -11.11 -6.03 13.68
C GLY A 473 -10.95 -7.36 14.43
N ASN A 474 -11.48 -8.40 13.84
CA ASN A 474 -11.36 -9.77 14.35
C ASN A 474 -9.91 -10.26 14.19
N MET A 475 -9.29 -10.67 15.31
CA MET A 475 -7.92 -11.19 15.33
C MET A 475 -7.85 -12.68 14.95
N ASN A 476 -8.47 -13.01 13.82
CA ASN A 476 -8.33 -14.28 13.10
C ASN A 476 -8.07 -13.98 11.64
N PRO A 477 -7.04 -14.57 10.99
CA PRO A 477 -6.61 -14.16 9.64
C PRO A 477 -7.72 -14.23 8.58
N TYR A 478 -8.48 -15.30 8.57
CA TYR A 478 -9.54 -15.49 7.56
C TYR A 478 -10.77 -14.61 7.83
N ALA A 479 -11.19 -14.51 9.09
CA ALA A 479 -12.31 -13.64 9.47
C ALA A 479 -12.00 -12.17 9.21
N PHE A 480 -10.78 -11.72 9.51
CA PHE A 480 -10.33 -10.36 9.20
C PHE A 480 -10.34 -10.08 7.70
N MET A 481 -9.83 -10.99 6.87
CA MET A 481 -9.92 -10.85 5.41
C MET A 481 -11.35 -10.64 4.95
N LEU A 482 -12.30 -11.46 5.42
CA LEU A 482 -13.71 -11.33 5.06
C LEU A 482 -14.29 -9.99 5.50
N GLU A 483 -13.99 -9.54 6.72
CA GLU A 483 -14.42 -8.23 7.24
C GLU A 483 -13.97 -7.09 6.32
N VAL A 484 -12.72 -7.16 5.82
CA VAL A 484 -12.16 -6.17 4.90
C VAL A 484 -12.86 -6.15 3.54
N ILE A 485 -13.17 -7.31 2.97
CA ILE A 485 -13.64 -7.39 1.57
C ILE A 485 -15.15 -7.59 1.40
N GLU A 486 -15.87 -7.96 2.45
CA GLU A 486 -17.33 -8.15 2.39
C GLU A 486 -18.14 -6.94 2.86
N ASN A 487 -17.48 -5.79 3.08
CA ASN A 487 -18.16 -4.55 3.39
C ASN A 487 -18.97 -4.03 2.19
N GLU A 488 -19.87 -3.06 2.43
CA GLU A 488 -20.78 -2.48 1.41
C GLU A 488 -20.04 -1.97 0.18
N ARG A 489 -18.79 -1.50 0.34
CA ARG A 489 -17.99 -0.94 -0.75
C ARG A 489 -17.74 -1.96 -1.86
N TYR A 490 -17.52 -3.23 -1.51
CA TYR A 490 -17.23 -4.29 -2.49
C TYR A 490 -18.43 -5.20 -2.76
N ALA A 491 -19.61 -4.95 -2.17
CA ALA A 491 -20.79 -5.80 -2.29
C ALA A 491 -21.27 -5.98 -3.75
N LYS A 492 -21.06 -4.99 -4.61
CA LYS A 492 -21.44 -5.02 -6.04
C LYS A 492 -20.45 -5.77 -6.94
N ILE A 493 -19.28 -6.14 -6.44
CA ILE A 493 -18.26 -6.87 -7.20
C ILE A 493 -18.55 -8.36 -7.16
N VAL A 494 -18.68 -8.98 -8.33
CA VAL A 494 -19.03 -10.40 -8.50
C VAL A 494 -18.19 -11.05 -9.60
N ALA A 495 -18.10 -12.38 -9.60
CA ALA A 495 -17.42 -13.15 -10.66
C ALA A 495 -18.32 -13.44 -11.86
#